data_588dfd730cb1e76635d4ac1c50bf9683
#
_entry.id   588dfd730cb1e76635d4ac1c50bf9683
#
_cell.length_a   1.000
_cell.length_b   1.000
_cell.length_c   1.000
_cell.angle_alpha   90.00
_cell.angle_beta   90.00
_cell.angle_gamma   90.00
#
_symmetry.space_group_name_H-M   'P 1'
#
loop_
_entity.id
_entity.type
_entity.pdbx_description
1 polymer ?
#
loop_
_entity_poly.entity_id
_entity_poly.type
_entity_poly.pdbx_seq_one_letter_code
_entity_poly.pdbx_strand_id
1 'polypeptide(L)'
;MRSIHTSQAGYALSISGSTPIRIRIMKINPELISPCGLYCGVCAVYMAHRNNNNKFKERLVNLYKGEVPGKGVLPNSENLSIEDMKCRGCLSDEQFMHCHQCEIRECTIEKGYSGCHQCDEFPCQYIENFSMAVGKKVILRAVPYRRKVATEKWSRDEEARYICPECGSKVFRGVVKCNQCKAKLDLD
;
A
#
# COMPACT_ATOMS: atom_id res chain seq x y z
N MET A 1 -6.95 -41.37 -67.23
CA MET A 1 -7.13 -40.41 -66.11
C MET A 1 -6.43 -41.00 -64.89
N ARG A 2 -5.30 -40.46 -64.51
CA ARG A 2 -4.48 -40.98 -63.37
C ARG A 2 -4.50 -39.87 -62.31
N SER A 3 -5.04 -40.19 -61.14
CA SER A 3 -5.02 -39.31 -59.97
C SER A 3 -3.65 -39.42 -59.25
N ILE A 4 -3.03 -38.29 -59.02
CA ILE A 4 -1.75 -38.20 -58.29
C ILE A 4 -2.10 -37.80 -56.83
N HIS A 5 -1.85 -38.70 -55.87
CA HIS A 5 -1.88 -38.39 -54.45
C HIS A 5 -0.52 -37.86 -54.03
N THR A 6 -0.47 -36.59 -53.67
CA THR A 6 0.68 -36.00 -52.98
C THR A 6 0.45 -36.07 -51.47
N SER A 7 1.27 -36.91 -50.84
CA SER A 7 1.41 -37.02 -49.38
C SER A 7 2.25 -35.86 -48.88
N GLN A 8 1.69 -34.98 -48.06
CA GLN A 8 2.44 -34.00 -47.26
C GLN A 8 2.70 -34.58 -45.87
N ALA A 9 3.95 -34.89 -45.62
CA ALA A 9 4.43 -35.27 -44.29
C ALA A 9 4.57 -33.97 -43.43
N GLY A 10 3.67 -33.81 -42.46
CA GLY A 10 3.77 -32.74 -41.47
C GLY A 10 4.80 -33.10 -40.41
N TYR A 11 5.88 -32.32 -40.31
CA TYR A 11 6.81 -32.36 -39.19
C TYR A 11 6.15 -31.76 -37.96
N ALA A 12 5.78 -32.58 -36.98
CA ALA A 12 5.38 -32.17 -35.68
C ALA A 12 6.62 -31.84 -34.83
N LEU A 13 6.91 -30.58 -34.62
CA LEU A 13 7.87 -30.13 -33.61
C LEU A 13 7.18 -30.26 -32.24
N SER A 14 7.58 -31.27 -31.46
CA SER A 14 7.19 -31.38 -30.06
C SER A 14 8.00 -30.40 -29.24
N ILE A 15 7.34 -29.31 -28.81
CA ILE A 15 7.88 -28.38 -27.81
C ILE A 15 7.56 -28.95 -26.43
N SER A 16 8.62 -29.48 -25.79
CA SER A 16 8.57 -30.05 -24.45
C SER A 16 8.18 -28.98 -23.42
N GLY A 17 7.14 -29.28 -22.65
CA GLY A 17 6.94 -28.99 -21.24
C GLY A 17 7.32 -27.62 -20.68
N SER A 18 6.60 -26.54 -21.05
CA SER A 18 6.54 -25.35 -20.23
C SER A 18 5.21 -25.37 -19.45
N THR A 19 5.26 -25.74 -18.19
CA THR A 19 4.12 -25.60 -17.29
C THR A 19 3.70 -24.14 -17.30
N PRO A 20 2.44 -23.78 -17.62
CA PRO A 20 2.02 -22.39 -17.61
C PRO A 20 2.15 -21.85 -16.18
N ILE A 21 2.98 -20.82 -16.00
CA ILE A 21 3.05 -20.07 -14.75
C ILE A 21 1.66 -19.52 -14.53
N ARG A 22 0.88 -20.13 -13.63
CA ARG A 22 -0.38 -19.59 -13.14
C ARG A 22 -0.02 -18.32 -12.40
N ILE A 23 -0.11 -17.18 -13.08
CA ILE A 23 -0.10 -15.87 -12.44
C ILE A 23 -1.31 -15.86 -11.51
N ARG A 24 -1.05 -16.10 -10.23
CA ARG A 24 -2.07 -15.97 -9.19
C ARG A 24 -2.43 -14.49 -9.14
N ILE A 25 -3.52 -14.14 -9.79
CA ILE A 25 -4.09 -12.78 -9.68
C ILE A 25 -4.41 -12.61 -8.21
N MET A 26 -3.54 -11.93 -7.48
CA MET A 26 -3.78 -11.61 -6.07
C MET A 26 -4.97 -10.65 -6.04
N LYS A 27 -6.09 -11.14 -5.50
CA LYS A 27 -7.30 -10.35 -5.32
C LYS A 27 -6.96 -9.20 -4.37
N ILE A 28 -7.06 -7.97 -4.86
CA ILE A 28 -6.81 -6.79 -4.05
C ILE A 28 -7.91 -6.67 -3.01
N ASN A 29 -7.52 -6.41 -1.76
CA ASN A 29 -8.47 -6.02 -0.74
C ASN A 29 -8.84 -4.53 -0.96
N PRO A 30 -10.08 -4.19 -1.34
CA PRO A 30 -10.50 -2.82 -1.60
C PRO A 30 -10.40 -1.93 -0.35
N GLU A 31 -10.53 -2.49 0.84
CA GLU A 31 -10.42 -1.75 2.11
C GLU A 31 -9.04 -1.10 2.31
N LEU A 32 -8.01 -1.65 1.64
CA LEU A 32 -6.63 -1.14 1.71
C LEU A 32 -6.33 -0.02 0.70
N ILE A 33 -7.28 0.27 -0.19
CA ILE A 33 -7.13 1.29 -1.23
C ILE A 33 -7.62 2.62 -0.69
N SER A 34 -6.75 3.37 -0.02
CA SER A 34 -7.19 4.66 0.50
C SER A 34 -7.36 5.72 -0.59
N PRO A 35 -8.39 6.57 -0.48
CA PRO A 35 -8.68 7.62 -1.45
C PRO A 35 -7.55 8.63 -1.64
N CYS A 36 -6.83 8.96 -0.57
CA CYS A 36 -5.71 9.90 -0.61
C CYS A 36 -4.46 9.39 -1.36
N GLY A 37 -4.41 8.14 -1.78
CA GLY A 37 -3.25 7.56 -2.45
C GLY A 37 -2.22 6.91 -1.52
N LEU A 38 -2.50 6.82 -0.21
CA LEU A 38 -1.71 6.00 0.70
C LEU A 38 -2.19 4.55 0.64
N TYR A 39 -1.34 3.60 0.28
CA TYR A 39 -1.71 2.19 0.30
C TYR A 39 -1.65 1.65 1.73
N CYS A 40 -2.80 1.23 2.28
CA CYS A 40 -2.90 0.76 3.66
C CYS A 40 -2.14 -0.55 3.92
N GLY A 41 -1.94 -1.40 2.91
CA GLY A 41 -1.22 -2.67 3.04
C GLY A 41 0.23 -2.55 3.52
N VAL A 42 0.81 -1.34 3.47
CA VAL A 42 2.15 -1.00 3.97
C VAL A 42 2.12 0.00 5.13
N CYS A 43 0.96 0.22 5.73
CA CYS A 43 0.82 1.04 6.93
C CYS A 43 1.28 0.28 8.17
N ALA A 44 2.06 0.94 9.03
CA ALA A 44 2.58 0.33 10.25
C ALA A 44 1.47 -0.16 11.19
N VAL A 45 0.42 0.64 11.42
CA VAL A 45 -0.72 0.26 12.28
C VAL A 45 -1.46 -0.95 11.71
N TYR A 46 -1.80 -0.93 10.42
CA TYR A 46 -2.42 -2.07 9.76
C TYR A 46 -1.58 -3.35 9.88
N MET A 47 -0.26 -3.25 9.62
CA MET A 47 0.62 -4.42 9.71
C MET A 47 0.75 -4.94 11.14
N ALA A 48 0.83 -4.06 12.14
CA ALA A 48 0.88 -4.45 13.55
C ALA A 48 -0.42 -5.14 14.00
N HIS A 49 -1.57 -4.61 13.57
CA HIS A 49 -2.87 -5.19 13.87
C HIS A 49 -3.07 -6.54 13.18
N ARG A 50 -2.90 -6.60 11.85
CA ARG A 50 -3.07 -7.82 11.06
C ARG A 50 -2.23 -8.98 11.55
N ASN A 51 -1.01 -8.70 12.00
CA ASN A 51 -0.07 -9.72 12.46
C ASN A 51 -0.21 -10.00 13.97
N ASN A 52 -1.17 -9.39 14.66
CA ASN A 52 -1.36 -9.45 16.11
C ASN A 52 -0.05 -9.24 16.89
N ASN A 53 0.76 -8.26 16.44
CA ASN A 53 2.09 -8.03 16.97
C ASN A 53 2.09 -6.96 18.06
N ASN A 54 1.84 -7.36 19.30
CA ASN A 54 1.74 -6.44 20.44
C ASN A 54 3.04 -5.65 20.68
N LYS A 55 4.21 -6.26 20.50
CA LYS A 55 5.49 -5.57 20.61
C LYS A 55 5.66 -4.46 19.55
N PHE A 56 5.10 -4.66 18.37
CA PHE A 56 5.11 -3.63 17.34
C PHE A 56 4.07 -2.54 17.65
N LYS A 57 2.88 -2.91 18.12
CA LYS A 57 1.85 -1.95 18.55
C LYS A 57 2.38 -1.03 19.66
N GLU A 58 3.02 -1.58 20.68
CA GLU A 58 3.63 -0.84 21.78
C GLU A 58 4.67 0.19 21.29
N ARG A 59 5.54 -0.21 20.37
CA ARG A 59 6.50 0.72 19.75
C ARG A 59 5.83 1.85 18.96
N LEU A 60 4.69 1.57 18.32
CA LEU A 60 3.91 2.59 17.62
C LEU A 60 3.22 3.55 18.60
N VAL A 61 2.70 3.05 19.72
CA VAL A 61 2.15 3.88 20.79
C VAL A 61 3.20 4.87 21.28
N ASN A 62 4.37 4.38 21.66
CA ASN A 62 5.48 5.21 22.15
C ASN A 62 5.94 6.24 21.10
N LEU A 63 6.02 5.81 19.83
CA LEU A 63 6.35 6.70 18.72
C LEU A 63 5.31 7.84 18.58
N TYR A 64 4.03 7.52 18.60
CA TYR A 64 2.95 8.48 18.39
C TYR A 64 2.76 9.42 19.58
N LYS A 65 3.03 8.97 20.79
CA LYS A 65 3.06 9.83 21.99
C LYS A 65 4.28 10.77 22.05
N GLY A 66 5.23 10.63 21.12
CA GLY A 66 6.45 11.44 21.09
C GLY A 66 7.55 10.97 22.06
N GLU A 67 7.44 9.77 22.59
CA GLU A 67 8.43 9.16 23.48
C GLU A 67 9.74 8.77 22.76
N VAL A 68 9.75 8.87 21.42
CA VAL A 68 10.94 8.60 20.60
C VAL A 68 11.60 9.91 20.22
N PRO A 69 12.84 10.21 20.72
CA PRO A 69 13.53 11.46 20.45
C PRO A 69 13.67 11.76 18.95
N GLY A 70 13.41 13.03 18.58
CA GLY A 70 13.52 13.50 17.20
C GLY A 70 12.39 13.06 16.27
N LYS A 71 11.31 12.47 16.81
CA LYS A 71 10.09 12.14 16.07
C LYS A 71 8.95 13.05 16.50
N GLY A 72 8.06 13.38 15.57
CA GLY A 72 6.89 14.18 15.87
C GLY A 72 5.85 13.40 16.68
N VAL A 73 5.05 14.14 17.43
CA VAL A 73 3.88 13.63 18.15
C VAL A 73 2.69 13.58 17.21
N LEU A 74 1.90 12.54 17.29
CA LEU A 74 0.63 12.50 16.59
C LEU A 74 -0.42 13.29 17.42
N PRO A 75 -1.20 14.19 16.84
CA PRO A 75 -2.22 14.93 17.61
C PRO A 75 -3.16 13.97 18.35
N ASN A 76 -3.60 14.38 19.55
CA ASN A 76 -4.55 13.61 20.38
C ASN A 76 -4.10 12.18 20.71
N SER A 77 -2.79 11.95 20.90
CA SER A 77 -2.22 10.63 21.18
C SER A 77 -1.82 10.42 22.65
N GLU A 78 -2.12 11.36 23.55
CA GLU A 78 -1.70 11.32 24.95
C GLU A 78 -2.19 10.08 25.67
N ASN A 79 -3.44 9.66 25.38
CA ASN A 79 -4.07 8.48 25.99
C ASN A 79 -4.03 7.24 25.11
N LEU A 80 -3.25 7.26 24.03
CA LEU A 80 -3.15 6.14 23.09
C LEU A 80 -2.62 4.88 23.79
N SER A 81 -3.26 3.75 23.54
CA SER A 81 -2.92 2.44 24.11
C SER A 81 -2.67 1.39 23.00
N ILE A 82 -2.24 0.20 23.37
CA ILE A 82 -2.06 -0.93 22.45
C ILE A 82 -3.40 -1.35 21.85
N GLU A 83 -4.49 -1.23 22.61
CA GLU A 83 -5.85 -1.58 22.21
C GLU A 83 -6.35 -0.67 21.07
N ASP A 84 -5.87 0.57 21.01
CA ASP A 84 -6.20 1.54 19.95
C ASP A 84 -5.45 1.26 18.66
N MET A 85 -4.41 0.41 18.68
CA MET A 85 -3.67 0.00 17.48
C MET A 85 -4.46 -1.04 16.67
N LYS A 86 -5.68 -0.65 16.25
CA LYS A 86 -6.58 -1.45 15.41
C LYS A 86 -6.77 -0.77 14.07
N CYS A 87 -6.69 -1.55 12.98
CA CYS A 87 -7.00 -1.04 11.65
C CYS A 87 -7.08 -2.20 10.65
N ARG A 88 -8.16 -2.27 9.88
CA ARG A 88 -8.34 -3.21 8.76
C ARG A 88 -8.16 -2.54 7.40
N GLY A 89 -8.08 -1.22 7.37
CA GLY A 89 -7.89 -0.43 6.16
C GLY A 89 -8.68 0.87 6.18
N CYS A 90 -8.38 1.78 5.26
CA CYS A 90 -9.02 3.10 5.21
C CYS A 90 -10.53 3.03 4.89
N LEU A 91 -10.96 2.01 4.13
CA LEU A 91 -12.35 1.81 3.71
C LEU A 91 -13.03 0.66 4.48
N SER A 92 -12.43 0.18 5.56
CA SER A 92 -13.06 -0.81 6.46
C SER A 92 -13.89 -0.13 7.55
N ASP A 93 -14.65 -0.93 8.26
CA ASP A 93 -15.41 -0.53 9.45
C ASP A 93 -14.53 -0.41 10.72
N GLU A 94 -13.33 -0.96 10.72
CA GLU A 94 -12.36 -0.87 11.81
C GLU A 94 -11.12 -0.09 11.36
N GLN A 95 -11.13 1.21 11.62
CA GLN A 95 -10.06 2.12 11.25
C GLN A 95 -9.28 2.57 12.50
N PHE A 96 -8.01 2.90 12.29
CA PHE A 96 -7.23 3.58 13.31
C PHE A 96 -7.85 4.95 13.65
N MET A 97 -7.88 5.32 14.93
CA MET A 97 -8.62 6.49 15.42
C MET A 97 -8.36 7.78 14.62
N HIS A 98 -7.13 8.02 14.21
CA HIS A 98 -6.79 9.20 13.38
C HIS A 98 -7.29 9.13 11.93
N CYS A 99 -7.84 8.00 11.52
CA CYS A 99 -8.45 7.83 10.21
C CYS A 99 -9.99 7.92 10.26
N HIS A 100 -10.61 8.02 11.44
CA HIS A 100 -12.06 8.09 11.57
C HIS A 100 -12.63 9.39 11.00
N GLN A 101 -11.98 10.52 11.29
CA GLN A 101 -12.36 11.84 10.82
C GLN A 101 -11.37 12.31 9.75
N CYS A 102 -11.49 11.74 8.55
CA CYS A 102 -10.56 12.03 7.46
C CYS A 102 -11.25 12.88 6.38
N GLU A 103 -11.01 14.19 6.40
CA GLU A 103 -11.54 15.15 5.43
C GLU A 103 -11.28 14.76 3.98
N ILE A 104 -10.13 14.13 3.70
CA ILE A 104 -9.80 13.66 2.33
C ILE A 104 -10.73 12.52 1.92
N ARG A 105 -11.04 11.59 2.82
CA ARG A 105 -11.95 10.49 2.52
C ARG A 105 -13.37 11.01 2.35
N GLU A 106 -13.84 11.86 3.24
CA GLU A 106 -15.16 12.49 3.18
C GLU A 106 -15.33 13.27 1.88
N CYS A 107 -14.40 14.14 1.53
CA CYS A 107 -14.40 14.88 0.28
C CYS A 107 -14.48 13.96 -0.96
N THR A 108 -13.77 12.83 -0.97
CA THR A 108 -13.84 11.91 -2.13
C THR A 108 -15.18 11.18 -2.20
N ILE A 109 -15.78 10.85 -1.05
CA ILE A 109 -17.12 10.23 -1.00
C ILE A 109 -18.17 11.21 -1.50
N GLU A 110 -18.17 12.45 -1.02
CA GLU A 110 -19.09 13.51 -1.43
C GLU A 110 -19.01 13.82 -2.93
N LYS A 111 -17.81 13.81 -3.50
CA LYS A 111 -17.57 14.00 -4.94
C LYS A 111 -17.86 12.74 -5.77
N GLY A 112 -18.18 11.60 -5.17
CA GLY A 112 -18.39 10.32 -5.86
C GLY A 112 -17.10 9.76 -6.49
N TYR A 113 -15.92 10.13 -5.96
CA TYR A 113 -14.63 9.67 -6.47
C TYR A 113 -14.13 8.43 -5.73
N SER A 114 -13.46 7.53 -6.44
CA SER A 114 -12.74 6.42 -5.81
C SER A 114 -11.39 6.84 -5.22
N GLY A 115 -11.01 8.11 -5.38
CA GLY A 115 -9.84 8.72 -4.76
C GLY A 115 -9.37 9.99 -5.45
N CYS A 116 -8.42 10.68 -4.83
CA CYS A 116 -7.86 11.96 -5.28
C CYS A 116 -7.21 11.91 -6.68
N HIS A 117 -6.92 10.72 -7.21
CA HIS A 117 -6.43 10.56 -8.58
C HIS A 117 -7.46 10.95 -9.64
N GLN A 118 -8.75 11.04 -9.30
CA GLN A 118 -9.82 11.50 -10.18
C GLN A 118 -10.14 12.99 -10.04
N CYS A 119 -9.51 13.67 -9.05
CA CYS A 119 -9.80 15.06 -8.74
C CYS A 119 -8.83 16.01 -9.48
N ASP A 120 -9.37 16.94 -10.26
CA ASP A 120 -8.56 17.93 -11.00
C ASP A 120 -7.92 18.98 -10.09
N GLU A 121 -8.50 19.20 -8.91
CA GLU A 121 -7.97 20.13 -7.89
C GLU A 121 -6.75 19.59 -7.11
N PHE A 122 -6.30 18.38 -7.43
CA PHE A 122 -5.14 17.81 -6.74
C PHE A 122 -3.80 18.44 -7.19
N PRO A 123 -2.91 18.86 -6.25
CA PRO A 123 -3.06 18.84 -4.79
C PRO A 123 -3.95 20.00 -4.30
N CYS A 124 -4.87 19.69 -3.40
CA CYS A 124 -5.78 20.67 -2.78
C CYS A 124 -5.37 20.97 -1.33
N GLN A 125 -6.07 21.91 -0.68
CA GLN A 125 -5.78 22.33 0.70
C GLN A 125 -5.72 21.16 1.70
N TYR A 126 -6.54 20.12 1.55
CA TYR A 126 -6.50 18.95 2.44
C TYR A 126 -5.19 18.17 2.31
N ILE A 127 -4.63 18.12 1.11
CA ILE A 127 -3.32 17.49 0.87
C ILE A 127 -2.19 18.41 1.34
N GLU A 128 -2.31 19.71 1.09
CA GLU A 128 -1.32 20.69 1.52
C GLU A 128 -1.19 20.75 3.05
N ASN A 129 -2.29 20.60 3.77
CA ASN A 129 -2.36 20.60 5.23
C ASN A 129 -2.18 19.21 5.86
N PHE A 130 -1.85 18.18 5.08
CA PHE A 130 -1.67 16.83 5.62
C PHE A 130 -0.54 16.79 6.65
N SER A 131 -0.87 16.46 7.89
CA SER A 131 0.00 16.66 9.06
C SER A 131 1.28 15.82 9.08
N MET A 132 1.27 14.62 8.44
CA MET A 132 2.43 13.73 8.43
C MET A 132 3.28 13.95 7.18
N ALA A 133 4.48 14.50 7.34
CA ALA A 133 5.39 14.82 6.23
C ALA A 133 5.68 13.65 5.30
N VAL A 134 5.97 12.45 5.84
CA VAL A 134 6.19 11.23 5.05
C VAL A 134 4.92 10.85 4.28
N GLY A 135 3.75 10.91 4.92
CA GLY A 135 2.47 10.64 4.27
C GLY A 135 2.20 11.62 3.13
N LYS A 136 2.40 12.92 3.34
CA LYS A 136 2.26 13.96 2.31
C LYS A 136 3.17 13.69 1.12
N LYS A 137 4.44 13.40 1.35
CA LYS A 137 5.41 13.07 0.30
C LYS A 137 4.94 11.88 -0.55
N VAL A 138 4.46 10.82 0.10
CA VAL A 138 3.94 9.64 -0.59
C VAL A 138 2.67 9.94 -1.37
N ILE A 139 1.73 10.71 -0.83
CA ILE A 139 0.50 11.14 -1.51
C ILE A 139 0.84 11.88 -2.81
N LEU A 140 1.74 12.88 -2.74
CA LEU A 140 2.16 13.69 -3.87
C LEU A 140 2.83 12.86 -4.98
N ARG A 141 3.49 11.77 -4.65
CA ARG A 141 4.05 10.80 -5.59
C ARG A 141 3.02 9.82 -6.13
N ALA A 142 2.20 9.27 -5.25
CA ALA A 142 1.33 8.14 -5.54
C ALA A 142 0.09 8.52 -6.37
N VAL A 143 -0.51 9.69 -6.09
CA VAL A 143 -1.73 10.12 -6.80
C VAL A 143 -1.48 10.37 -8.29
N PRO A 144 -0.45 11.12 -8.73
CA PRO A 144 -0.13 11.25 -10.15
C PRO A 144 0.21 9.93 -10.84
N TYR A 145 0.84 9.00 -10.12
CA TYR A 145 1.11 7.67 -10.64
C TYR A 145 -0.19 6.86 -10.83
N ARG A 146 -1.09 6.88 -9.83
CA ARG A 146 -2.39 6.19 -9.90
C ARG A 146 -3.29 6.70 -11.04
N ARG A 147 -3.12 7.95 -11.51
CA ARG A 147 -3.80 8.45 -12.72
C ARG A 147 -3.38 7.75 -14.01
N LYS A 148 -2.16 7.19 -14.03
CA LYS A 148 -1.55 6.60 -15.24
C LYS A 148 -1.69 5.09 -15.33
N VAL A 149 -2.06 4.44 -14.24
CA VAL A 149 -2.12 2.96 -14.17
C VAL A 149 -3.40 2.49 -13.50
N ALA A 150 -3.81 1.25 -13.78
CA ALA A 150 -4.92 0.63 -13.09
C ALA A 150 -4.63 0.50 -11.58
N THR A 151 -5.67 0.56 -10.75
CA THR A 151 -5.57 0.47 -9.28
C THR A 151 -4.85 -0.80 -8.84
N GLU A 152 -5.04 -1.90 -9.55
CA GLU A 152 -4.38 -3.18 -9.30
C GLU A 152 -2.87 -3.10 -9.49
N LYS A 153 -2.43 -2.45 -10.55
CA LYS A 153 -1.00 -2.25 -10.79
C LYS A 153 -0.40 -1.32 -9.74
N TRP A 154 -1.06 -0.20 -9.49
CA TRP A 154 -0.62 0.76 -8.48
C TRP A 154 -0.45 0.12 -7.10
N SER A 155 -1.43 -0.67 -6.63
CA SER A 155 -1.37 -1.31 -5.32
C SER A 155 -0.24 -2.34 -5.22
N ARG A 156 0.01 -3.12 -6.28
CA ARG A 156 1.14 -4.06 -6.33
C ARG A 156 2.49 -3.34 -6.30
N ASP A 157 2.60 -2.25 -7.04
CA ASP A 157 3.84 -1.47 -7.09
C ASP A 157 4.12 -0.78 -5.74
N GLU A 158 3.07 -0.28 -5.07
CA GLU A 158 3.19 0.25 -3.71
C GLU A 158 3.59 -0.86 -2.71
N GLU A 159 3.05 -2.06 -2.84
CA GLU A 159 3.44 -3.19 -1.99
C GLU A 159 4.89 -3.64 -2.24
N ALA A 160 5.30 -3.70 -3.49
CA ALA A 160 6.67 -4.07 -3.90
C ALA A 160 7.71 -3.04 -3.45
N ARG A 161 7.35 -1.75 -3.42
CA ARG A 161 8.22 -0.67 -2.94
C ARG A 161 8.69 -0.88 -1.50
N TYR A 162 7.85 -1.48 -0.65
CA TYR A 162 8.15 -1.69 0.78
C TYR A 162 8.65 -3.11 1.05
N ILE A 163 9.53 -3.58 0.17
CA ILE A 163 10.36 -4.77 0.36
C ILE A 163 11.80 -4.31 0.56
N CYS A 164 12.44 -4.79 1.61
CA CYS A 164 13.84 -4.47 1.88
C CYS A 164 14.73 -4.98 0.72
N PRO A 165 15.52 -4.13 0.06
CA PRO A 165 16.36 -4.55 -1.06
C PRO A 165 17.46 -5.53 -0.65
N GLU A 166 17.91 -5.51 0.63
CA GLU A 166 19.01 -6.35 1.09
C GLU A 166 18.56 -7.76 1.50
N CYS A 167 17.38 -7.90 2.12
CA CYS A 167 16.96 -9.20 2.67
C CYS A 167 15.57 -9.67 2.23
N GLY A 168 14.88 -8.92 1.38
CA GLY A 168 13.54 -9.27 0.90
C GLY A 168 12.41 -9.19 1.94
N SER A 169 12.69 -8.76 3.17
CA SER A 169 11.66 -8.65 4.21
C SER A 169 10.70 -7.51 3.91
N LYS A 170 9.40 -7.74 4.15
CA LYS A 170 8.39 -6.69 4.07
C LYS A 170 8.61 -5.64 5.16
N VAL A 171 8.59 -4.39 4.78
CA VAL A 171 8.74 -3.23 5.66
C VAL A 171 7.53 -2.31 5.52
N PHE A 172 7.47 -1.24 6.30
CA PHE A 172 6.34 -0.31 6.31
C PHE A 172 6.77 1.10 5.91
N ARG A 173 5.80 1.91 5.50
CA ARG A 173 6.00 3.32 5.14
C ARG A 173 6.62 4.12 6.28
N GLY A 174 7.61 4.94 5.96
CA GLY A 174 8.33 5.80 6.91
C GLY A 174 9.43 5.08 7.68
N VAL A 175 9.69 3.79 7.41
CA VAL A 175 10.80 3.08 8.03
C VAL A 175 12.14 3.52 7.43
N VAL A 176 13.11 3.83 8.28
CA VAL A 176 14.45 4.26 7.88
C VAL A 176 15.52 3.16 8.05
N LYS A 177 15.13 2.04 8.65
CA LYS A 177 16.03 0.90 8.91
C LYS A 177 15.23 -0.40 8.90
N CYS A 178 15.69 -1.38 8.16
CA CYS A 178 15.05 -2.69 8.12
C CYS A 178 15.04 -3.36 9.51
N ASN A 179 13.90 -3.85 9.94
CA ASN A 179 13.77 -4.53 11.23
C ASN A 179 14.53 -5.86 11.26
N GLN A 180 14.70 -6.52 10.11
CA GLN A 180 15.34 -7.82 9.98
C GLN A 180 16.86 -7.69 9.86
N CYS A 181 17.37 -7.12 8.77
CA CYS A 181 18.80 -7.08 8.47
C CYS A 181 19.50 -5.79 8.94
N LYS A 182 18.76 -4.80 9.47
CA LYS A 182 19.27 -3.52 9.96
C LYS A 182 19.81 -2.59 8.86
N ALA A 183 19.71 -2.94 7.59
CA ALA A 183 20.09 -2.06 6.48
C ALA A 183 19.36 -0.72 6.57
N LYS A 184 20.04 0.36 6.23
CA LYS A 184 19.43 1.70 6.09
C LYS A 184 18.52 1.70 4.87
N LEU A 185 17.35 2.32 5.00
CA LEU A 185 16.33 2.39 3.96
C LEU A 185 15.98 3.84 3.65
N ASP A 186 15.77 4.12 2.37
CA ASP A 186 15.25 5.37 1.83
C ASP A 186 14.21 5.03 0.76
N LEU A 187 12.98 4.76 1.21
CA LEU A 187 11.89 4.26 0.35
C LEU A 187 10.81 5.33 0.06
N ASP A 188 10.81 6.42 0.83
CA ASP A 188 9.79 7.48 0.78
C ASP A 188 10.32 8.85 0.39
#